data_994d10ac7cd41a47f40481fa1f2e9782
#
_entry.id   994d10ac7cd41a47f40481fa1f2e9782
#
_cell.length_a   1.000
_cell.length_b   1.000
_cell.length_c   1.000
_cell.angle_alpha   90.00
_cell.angle_beta   90.00
_cell.angle_gamma   90.00
#
_symmetry.space_group_name_H-M   'P 1'
#
loop_
_entity.id
_entity.type
_entity.pdbx_description
1 polymer ?
#
loop_
_entity_poly.entity_id
_entity_poly.type
_entity_poly.pdbx_seq_one_letter_code
_entity_poly.pdbx_strand_id
1 'polypeptide(L)'
;MLDDAVQPIAEFQNLRVTFQTKSGEVIGVEDLSFQINPGETVCVVGESGSGKSVSALSMMRLVEFGGGALAGGQLRLRPEKGGQLDVVNAQPATMRKVRGNDIGMIFQEPMTALNPVFTIERQLVEGLKLHLQLGQGAARARALELMKQVRIPEPERRLKQYPHELSGGMRQRVVIAMALACRPRLLIADEPTTALDVTIQAEILSLIDRLKQETGAAVMFITHDMAVVAQMADRVVVMYRGRKVEEGPVDQIFQAPQHEYTKALLAAVPRLGDMRGTSYPQPLPLLGAKAQAVEPIIGSDAPLLKVKNLVTRFDVSGGFFRRTVARVHAVEDVSFTLQKGRTLSLVGESGCGKSTVGRSLLRLVEPHSGEVEIDGEILGDMSAADLRRARAKMQMVFQDPFASLNPQMTLMAQVAEPLRSFGTHKGAALQNRVSELFDQVELPRSFLGRYPHELSGGQRQRVAIARALALNPQLIVADEAVSALDVSVQAQVLNLMMGLQANLGLSFLFISHDMAVVERVSHDVAVMYLGRIVEIGPRQKVFETPQHPYTKALMKAVPIADPAKKQLDRDLQFKAIPSPIHALDYIPEPSVYTEITRDHFVLQTHCGY
;
A
#
# COMPACT_ATOMS: atom_id res chain seq x y z
N MET A 1 -3.07 39.60 -32.23
CA MET A 1 -2.51 39.15 -30.94
C MET A 1 -2.22 37.65 -31.16
N LEU A 2 -0.93 37.32 -31.31
CA LEU A 2 -0.53 35.92 -31.42
C LEU A 2 -0.81 35.30 -30.06
N ASP A 3 -1.58 34.22 -30.02
CA ASP A 3 -1.77 33.35 -28.89
C ASP A 3 -0.37 33.04 -28.31
N ASP A 4 -0.08 33.53 -27.09
CA ASP A 4 1.05 33.07 -26.30
C ASP A 4 0.72 31.63 -25.83
N ALA A 5 0.86 30.68 -26.75
CA ALA A 5 0.68 29.28 -26.45
C ALA A 5 1.68 28.91 -25.33
N VAL A 6 1.16 28.57 -24.18
CA VAL A 6 1.96 28.17 -23.01
C VAL A 6 2.91 27.06 -23.43
N GLN A 7 4.22 27.36 -23.43
CA GLN A 7 5.21 26.38 -23.89
C GLN A 7 5.41 25.30 -22.81
N PRO A 8 5.30 24.01 -23.16
CA PRO A 8 5.39 22.92 -22.20
C PRO A 8 6.78 22.83 -21.55
N ILE A 9 6.82 22.39 -20.28
CA ILE A 9 8.06 22.08 -19.55
C ILE A 9 8.65 20.75 -20.04
N ALA A 10 7.80 19.76 -20.26
CA ALA A 10 8.19 18.46 -20.77
C ALA A 10 7.23 18.00 -21.88
N GLU A 11 7.77 17.33 -22.88
CA GLU A 11 7.01 16.83 -24.01
C GLU A 11 7.48 15.43 -24.40
N PHE A 12 6.55 14.53 -24.54
CA PHE A 12 6.72 13.17 -25.03
C PHE A 12 6.07 13.11 -26.42
N GLN A 13 6.83 12.70 -27.43
CA GLN A 13 6.34 12.57 -28.82
C GLN A 13 6.68 11.17 -29.33
N ASN A 14 5.68 10.34 -29.55
CA ASN A 14 5.77 8.98 -30.07
C ASN A 14 6.86 8.14 -29.37
N LEU A 15 7.01 8.31 -28.05
CA LEU A 15 8.03 7.61 -27.29
C LEU A 15 7.85 6.10 -27.40
N ARG A 16 8.94 5.42 -27.75
CA ARG A 16 9.04 3.95 -27.76
C ARG A 16 10.23 3.51 -26.91
N VAL A 17 9.97 2.60 -25.96
CA VAL A 17 10.98 2.03 -25.07
C VAL A 17 10.90 0.52 -25.14
N THR A 18 12.06 -0.14 -25.34
CA THR A 18 12.16 -1.59 -25.44
C THR A 18 13.19 -2.14 -24.46
N PHE A 19 13.03 -3.40 -24.08
CA PHE A 19 13.93 -4.16 -23.23
C PHE A 19 14.33 -5.45 -23.92
N GLN A 20 15.63 -5.74 -23.94
CA GLN A 20 16.14 -7.02 -24.45
C GLN A 20 16.08 -8.06 -23.33
N THR A 21 15.33 -9.13 -23.53
CA THR A 21 15.22 -10.26 -22.60
C THR A 21 15.73 -11.55 -23.23
N LYS A 22 15.94 -12.58 -22.42
CA LYS A 22 16.33 -13.91 -22.94
C LYS A 22 15.28 -14.52 -23.88
N SER A 23 14.04 -14.11 -23.76
CA SER A 23 12.91 -14.56 -24.58
C SER A 23 12.63 -13.66 -25.81
N GLY A 24 13.41 -12.59 -26.01
CA GLY A 24 13.25 -11.63 -27.10
C GLY A 24 13.05 -10.20 -26.64
N GLU A 25 12.71 -9.31 -27.56
CA GLU A 25 12.44 -7.92 -27.30
C GLU A 25 11.05 -7.77 -26.65
N VAL A 26 11.00 -7.02 -25.54
CA VAL A 26 9.75 -6.64 -24.85
C VAL A 26 9.56 -5.15 -24.97
N ILE A 27 8.38 -4.72 -25.42
CA ILE A 27 8.02 -3.32 -25.53
C ILE A 27 7.44 -2.85 -24.20
N GLY A 28 8.13 -1.90 -23.55
CA GLY A 28 7.69 -1.30 -22.30
C GLY A 28 6.76 -0.10 -22.51
N VAL A 29 7.04 0.71 -23.52
CA VAL A 29 6.22 1.85 -23.94
C VAL A 29 6.18 1.89 -25.45
N GLU A 30 5.00 2.14 -26.03
CA GLU A 30 4.77 2.21 -27.45
C GLU A 30 3.91 3.42 -27.81
N ASP A 31 4.44 4.31 -28.66
CA ASP A 31 3.75 5.49 -29.20
C ASP A 31 3.13 6.40 -28.13
N LEU A 32 3.88 6.72 -27.07
CA LEU A 32 3.41 7.59 -26.00
C LEU A 32 3.65 9.05 -26.34
N SER A 33 2.56 9.83 -26.44
CA SER A 33 2.61 11.26 -26.73
C SER A 33 1.71 12.03 -25.75
N PHE A 34 2.29 12.95 -24.99
CA PHE A 34 1.60 13.95 -24.16
C PHE A 34 2.60 15.04 -23.75
N GLN A 35 2.09 16.14 -23.18
CA GLN A 35 2.92 17.25 -22.70
C GLN A 35 2.58 17.61 -21.27
N ILE A 36 3.47 18.32 -20.58
CA ILE A 36 3.28 18.83 -19.22
C ILE A 36 3.55 20.33 -19.23
N ASN A 37 2.56 21.13 -18.86
CA ASN A 37 2.65 22.59 -18.84
C ASN A 37 3.23 23.10 -17.51
N PRO A 38 3.73 24.35 -17.46
CA PRO A 38 4.18 24.98 -16.22
C PRO A 38 3.09 24.96 -15.14
N GLY A 39 3.43 24.54 -13.92
CA GLY A 39 2.51 24.50 -12.79
C GLY A 39 1.39 23.46 -12.89
N GLU A 40 1.34 22.66 -13.95
CA GLU A 40 0.35 21.61 -14.14
C GLU A 40 0.73 20.33 -13.40
N THR A 41 -0.25 19.63 -12.83
CA THR A 41 -0.12 18.24 -12.37
C THR A 41 -0.76 17.30 -13.40
N VAL A 42 0.06 16.53 -14.11
CA VAL A 42 -0.38 15.46 -15.00
C VAL A 42 -0.26 14.12 -14.26
N CYS A 43 -1.39 13.48 -13.98
CA CYS A 43 -1.40 12.14 -13.41
C CYS A 43 -1.34 11.08 -14.53
N VAL A 44 -0.36 10.19 -14.45
CA VAL A 44 -0.23 9.03 -15.35
C VAL A 44 -0.71 7.79 -14.61
N VAL A 45 -1.79 7.18 -15.10
CA VAL A 45 -2.49 6.08 -14.42
C VAL A 45 -2.58 4.83 -15.28
N GLY A 46 -2.81 3.67 -14.66
CA GLY A 46 -2.97 2.38 -15.31
C GLY A 46 -2.45 1.24 -14.43
N GLU A 47 -2.64 0.01 -14.86
CA GLU A 47 -2.16 -1.20 -14.15
C GLU A 47 -0.63 -1.31 -14.14
N SER A 48 -0.11 -2.18 -13.26
CA SER A 48 1.32 -2.54 -13.23
C SER A 48 1.76 -3.10 -14.59
N GLY A 49 2.95 -2.70 -15.03
CA GLY A 49 3.44 -3.08 -16.36
C GLY A 49 2.82 -2.30 -17.53
N SER A 50 1.96 -1.30 -17.29
CA SER A 50 1.42 -0.46 -18.38
C SER A 50 2.42 0.58 -18.93
N GLY A 51 3.63 0.68 -18.37
CA GLY A 51 4.70 1.56 -18.85
C GLY A 51 4.82 2.91 -18.12
N LYS A 52 4.05 3.17 -17.08
CA LYS A 52 4.06 4.44 -16.30
C LYS A 52 5.45 4.83 -15.80
N SER A 53 6.05 3.99 -14.95
CA SER A 53 7.39 4.23 -14.40
C SER A 53 8.47 4.23 -15.48
N VAL A 54 8.31 3.41 -16.53
CA VAL A 54 9.20 3.41 -17.70
C VAL A 54 9.20 4.76 -18.39
N SER A 55 8.02 5.38 -18.58
CA SER A 55 7.92 6.72 -19.20
C SER A 55 8.60 7.79 -18.34
N ALA A 56 8.43 7.75 -17.01
CA ALA A 56 9.09 8.66 -16.08
C ALA A 56 10.63 8.51 -16.08
N LEU A 57 11.11 7.27 -15.97
CA LEU A 57 12.54 6.95 -16.03
C LEU A 57 13.17 7.32 -17.36
N SER A 58 12.40 7.30 -18.46
CA SER A 58 12.85 7.73 -19.79
C SER A 58 13.15 9.23 -19.84
N MET A 59 12.31 10.08 -19.21
CA MET A 59 12.57 11.53 -19.11
C MET A 59 13.86 11.82 -18.33
N MET A 60 14.22 10.96 -17.39
CA MET A 60 15.48 11.03 -16.65
C MET A 60 16.63 10.27 -17.34
N ARG A 61 16.39 9.55 -18.46
CA ARG A 61 17.30 8.56 -19.07
C ARG A 61 17.87 7.56 -18.05
N LEU A 62 17.08 7.21 -17.06
CA LEU A 62 17.42 6.17 -16.08
C LEU A 62 17.03 4.79 -16.57
N VAL A 63 16.10 4.69 -17.52
CA VAL A 63 15.69 3.43 -18.14
C VAL A 63 16.85 2.64 -18.75
N GLU A 64 17.87 3.35 -19.26
CA GLU A 64 19.07 2.75 -19.87
C GLU A 64 19.89 1.93 -18.84
N PHE A 65 19.93 2.35 -17.57
CA PHE A 65 20.61 1.62 -16.50
C PHE A 65 19.87 0.33 -16.09
N GLY A 66 18.57 0.24 -16.38
CA GLY A 66 17.76 -0.96 -16.19
C GLY A 66 17.73 -1.90 -17.42
N GLY A 67 18.58 -1.67 -18.42
CA GLY A 67 18.66 -2.47 -19.65
C GLY A 67 17.59 -2.12 -20.68
N GLY A 68 16.88 -1.01 -20.49
CA GLY A 68 15.95 -0.46 -21.50
C GLY A 68 16.66 0.41 -22.52
N ALA A 69 16.07 0.53 -23.71
CA ALA A 69 16.52 1.39 -24.79
C ALA A 69 15.41 2.35 -25.23
N LEU A 70 15.77 3.62 -25.45
CA LEU A 70 14.90 4.60 -26.11
C LEU A 70 14.91 4.31 -27.61
N ALA A 71 13.99 3.45 -28.05
CA ALA A 71 13.98 2.89 -29.41
C ALA A 71 13.35 3.82 -30.45
N GLY A 72 12.67 4.90 -30.02
CA GLY A 72 12.06 5.86 -30.94
C GLY A 72 11.33 7.00 -30.23
N GLY A 73 10.94 7.98 -31.03
CA GLY A 73 10.25 9.18 -30.55
C GLY A 73 11.19 10.28 -30.07
N GLN A 74 10.62 11.32 -29.47
CA GLN A 74 11.35 12.47 -28.94
C GLN A 74 10.91 12.75 -27.50
N LEU A 75 11.89 13.10 -26.66
CA LEU A 75 11.66 13.61 -25.31
C LEU A 75 12.28 14.99 -25.21
N ARG A 76 11.46 15.99 -24.97
CA ARG A 76 11.91 17.38 -24.87
C ARG A 76 11.69 17.91 -23.48
N LEU A 77 12.67 18.58 -22.95
CA LEU A 77 12.63 19.25 -21.65
C LEU A 77 13.00 20.72 -21.84
N ARG A 78 12.41 21.59 -21.06
CA ARG A 78 12.78 23.00 -20.99
C ARG A 78 13.41 23.32 -19.64
N PRO A 79 14.75 23.26 -19.52
CA PRO A 79 15.48 23.64 -18.30
C PRO A 79 15.26 25.11 -17.95
N GLU A 80 15.61 25.50 -16.72
CA GLU A 80 15.56 26.92 -16.30
C GLU A 80 16.50 27.80 -17.14
N LYS A 81 17.69 27.28 -17.41
CA LYS A 81 18.71 27.96 -18.22
C LYS A 81 18.92 27.22 -19.54
N GLY A 82 18.86 27.94 -20.64
CA GLY A 82 19.05 27.40 -21.98
C GLY A 82 17.72 27.23 -22.74
N GLY A 83 17.82 26.72 -23.97
CA GLY A 83 16.68 26.43 -24.82
C GLY A 83 16.06 25.07 -24.52
N GLN A 84 15.25 24.58 -25.46
CA GLN A 84 14.67 23.23 -25.39
C GLN A 84 15.77 22.16 -25.51
N LEU A 85 15.83 21.23 -24.56
CA LEU A 85 16.76 20.09 -24.54
C LEU A 85 16.08 18.87 -25.15
N ASP A 86 16.72 18.26 -26.14
CA ASP A 86 16.38 16.90 -26.58
C ASP A 86 17.05 15.89 -25.62
N VAL A 87 16.23 15.25 -24.80
CA VAL A 87 16.68 14.32 -23.77
C VAL A 87 17.24 13.04 -24.38
N VAL A 88 16.69 12.57 -25.50
CA VAL A 88 17.10 11.32 -26.17
C VAL A 88 18.55 11.44 -26.63
N ASN A 89 18.90 12.56 -27.26
CA ASN A 89 20.21 12.83 -27.84
C ASN A 89 21.18 13.58 -26.90
N ALA A 90 20.76 13.90 -25.67
CA ALA A 90 21.56 14.67 -24.72
C ALA A 90 22.83 13.92 -24.29
N GLN A 91 23.94 14.65 -24.21
CA GLN A 91 25.20 14.12 -23.68
C GLN A 91 25.06 13.71 -22.21
N PRO A 92 25.71 12.62 -21.74
CA PRO A 92 25.65 12.19 -20.34
C PRO A 92 26.04 13.29 -19.33
N ALA A 93 26.96 14.17 -19.71
CA ALA A 93 27.37 15.33 -18.89
C ALA A 93 26.24 16.36 -18.72
N THR A 94 25.42 16.57 -19.75
CA THR A 94 24.23 17.44 -19.72
C THR A 94 23.15 16.82 -18.84
N MET A 95 22.87 15.53 -18.99
CA MET A 95 21.88 14.85 -18.15
C MET A 95 22.27 14.86 -16.67
N ARG A 96 23.55 14.77 -16.31
CA ARG A 96 24.01 14.91 -14.91
C ARG A 96 23.71 16.28 -14.32
N LYS A 97 23.72 17.35 -15.12
CA LYS A 97 23.35 18.70 -14.67
C LYS A 97 21.84 18.86 -14.51
N VAL A 98 21.06 18.21 -15.36
CA VAL A 98 19.59 18.28 -15.37
C VAL A 98 18.96 17.47 -14.23
N ARG A 99 19.49 16.24 -14.00
CA ARG A 99 19.01 15.37 -12.92
C ARG A 99 19.30 16.02 -11.56
N GLY A 100 18.26 16.19 -10.75
CA GLY A 100 18.33 16.81 -9.42
C GLY A 100 18.30 18.34 -9.43
N ASN A 101 18.56 19.00 -10.56
CA ASN A 101 18.45 20.46 -10.71
C ASN A 101 17.15 20.89 -11.38
N ASP A 102 16.96 20.52 -12.65
CA ASP A 102 15.77 20.87 -13.44
C ASP A 102 14.66 19.83 -13.33
N ILE A 103 15.02 18.55 -13.11
CA ILE A 103 14.09 17.46 -12.83
C ILE A 103 14.40 16.88 -11.46
N GLY A 104 13.45 16.96 -10.54
CA GLY A 104 13.45 16.20 -9.29
C GLY A 104 12.67 14.89 -9.46
N MET A 105 13.07 13.81 -8.77
CA MET A 105 12.33 12.56 -8.80
C MET A 105 12.14 11.98 -7.40
N ILE A 106 10.90 11.61 -7.11
CA ILE A 106 10.52 10.80 -5.95
C ILE A 106 10.30 9.39 -6.48
N PHE A 107 11.11 8.44 -6.02
CA PHE A 107 11.07 7.04 -6.44
C PHE A 107 10.02 6.26 -5.64
N GLN A 108 9.50 5.20 -6.23
CA GLN A 108 8.46 4.33 -5.67
C GLN A 108 8.82 3.75 -4.29
N GLU A 109 10.08 3.38 -4.08
CA GLU A 109 10.54 2.81 -2.81
C GLU A 109 11.52 3.75 -2.10
N PRO A 110 11.13 4.41 -1.01
CA PRO A 110 12.03 5.30 -0.26
C PRO A 110 13.22 4.57 0.38
N MET A 111 13.08 3.25 0.59
CA MET A 111 14.16 2.41 1.14
C MET A 111 15.33 2.24 0.18
N THR A 112 15.07 2.18 -1.11
CA THR A 112 16.09 2.03 -2.17
C THR A 112 16.62 3.37 -2.64
N ALA A 113 15.85 4.45 -2.45
CA ALA A 113 16.23 5.82 -2.83
C ALA A 113 17.30 6.43 -1.90
N LEU A 114 17.34 6.02 -0.63
CA LEU A 114 18.29 6.51 0.36
C LEU A 114 19.45 5.53 0.54
N ASN A 115 20.70 6.04 0.50
CA ASN A 115 21.87 5.23 0.79
C ASN A 115 21.95 4.93 2.30
N PRO A 116 21.87 3.64 2.73
CA PRO A 116 21.77 3.28 4.14
C PRO A 116 23.04 3.56 4.96
N VAL A 117 24.20 3.73 4.31
CA VAL A 117 25.49 3.95 4.98
C VAL A 117 25.87 5.42 5.10
N PHE A 118 25.04 6.34 4.60
CA PHE A 118 25.24 7.77 4.73
C PHE A 118 24.16 8.42 5.58
N THR A 119 24.55 9.44 6.37
CA THR A 119 23.59 10.23 7.14
C THR A 119 22.68 11.03 6.21
N ILE A 120 21.51 11.42 6.71
CA ILE A 120 20.56 12.26 5.98
C ILE A 120 21.19 13.60 5.57
N GLU A 121 21.97 14.23 6.48
CA GLU A 121 22.70 15.48 6.19
C GLU A 121 23.61 15.31 4.98
N ARG A 122 24.42 14.24 4.94
CA ARG A 122 25.36 14.00 3.83
C ARG A 122 24.65 13.91 2.49
N GLN A 123 23.54 13.19 2.44
CA GLN A 123 22.80 12.97 1.20
C GLN A 123 22.12 14.26 0.70
N LEU A 124 21.51 15.06 1.59
CA LEU A 124 20.92 16.36 1.22
C LEU A 124 21.98 17.37 0.79
N VAL A 125 23.07 17.46 1.53
CA VAL A 125 24.15 18.44 1.27
C VAL A 125 24.87 18.15 -0.04
N GLU A 126 25.02 16.88 -0.44
CA GLU A 126 25.68 16.48 -1.68
C GLU A 126 25.02 17.11 -2.91
N GLY A 127 23.70 16.97 -3.06
CA GLY A 127 22.95 17.57 -4.16
C GLY A 127 23.03 19.10 -4.19
N LEU A 128 22.90 19.74 -3.02
CA LEU A 128 22.98 21.20 -2.88
C LEU A 128 24.37 21.76 -3.28
N LYS A 129 25.43 21.05 -2.91
CA LYS A 129 26.80 21.44 -3.31
C LYS A 129 27.04 21.24 -4.79
N LEU A 130 26.56 20.12 -5.34
CA LEU A 130 26.78 19.76 -6.75
C LEU A 130 26.07 20.75 -7.70
N HIS A 131 24.80 21.04 -7.43
CA HIS A 131 23.95 21.79 -8.36
C HIS A 131 23.90 23.29 -8.06
N LEU A 132 23.85 23.69 -6.80
CA LEU A 132 23.77 25.11 -6.40
C LEU A 132 25.14 25.69 -6.03
N GLN A 133 26.21 24.89 -6.06
CA GLN A 133 27.58 25.31 -5.74
C GLN A 133 27.71 25.96 -4.35
N LEU A 134 26.86 25.56 -3.40
CA LEU A 134 26.86 26.11 -2.05
C LEU A 134 28.09 25.60 -1.26
N GLY A 135 28.66 26.50 -0.46
CA GLY A 135 29.65 26.10 0.55
C GLY A 135 29.03 25.23 1.65
N GLN A 136 29.87 24.48 2.39
CA GLN A 136 29.41 23.50 3.39
C GLN A 136 28.40 24.05 4.40
N GLY A 137 28.65 25.25 4.95
CA GLY A 137 27.77 25.88 5.94
C GLY A 137 26.40 26.26 5.34
N ALA A 138 26.39 26.90 4.15
CA ALA A 138 25.18 27.28 3.45
C ALA A 138 24.36 26.05 3.01
N ALA A 139 25.00 24.99 2.50
CA ALA A 139 24.33 23.75 2.12
C ALA A 139 23.68 23.07 3.34
N ARG A 140 24.35 23.04 4.49
CA ARG A 140 23.79 22.51 5.74
C ARG A 140 22.60 23.33 6.25
N ALA A 141 22.70 24.67 6.21
CA ALA A 141 21.59 25.55 6.60
C ALA A 141 20.38 25.31 5.69
N ARG A 142 20.59 25.18 4.37
CA ARG A 142 19.52 24.86 3.42
C ARG A 142 18.94 23.45 3.65
N ALA A 143 19.76 22.44 3.94
CA ALA A 143 19.29 21.11 4.28
C ALA A 143 18.39 21.14 5.54
N LEU A 144 18.76 21.92 6.56
CA LEU A 144 17.93 22.08 7.75
C LEU A 144 16.59 22.76 7.43
N GLU A 145 16.60 23.78 6.58
CA GLU A 145 15.39 24.45 6.12
C GLU A 145 14.46 23.47 5.37
N LEU A 146 15.01 22.65 4.45
CA LEU A 146 14.26 21.63 3.74
C LEU A 146 13.62 20.62 4.70
N MET A 147 14.34 20.15 5.71
CA MET A 147 13.79 19.24 6.73
C MET A 147 12.63 19.87 7.51
N LYS A 148 12.70 21.18 7.77
CA LYS A 148 11.58 21.93 8.39
C LYS A 148 10.40 22.07 7.44
N GLN A 149 10.63 22.38 6.16
CA GLN A 149 9.60 22.48 5.12
C GLN A 149 8.80 21.18 4.97
N VAL A 150 9.47 20.02 5.02
CA VAL A 150 8.81 18.71 4.99
C VAL A 150 8.30 18.23 6.36
N ARG A 151 8.27 19.11 7.36
CA ARG A 151 7.74 18.87 8.71
C ARG A 151 8.36 17.66 9.42
N ILE A 152 9.68 17.44 9.29
CA ILE A 152 10.40 16.45 10.09
C ILE A 152 10.57 16.97 11.52
N PRO A 153 10.14 16.21 12.55
CA PRO A 153 10.34 16.60 13.94
C PRO A 153 11.83 16.53 14.32
N GLU A 154 12.31 17.45 15.19
CA GLU A 154 13.70 17.50 15.64
C GLU A 154 14.73 17.49 14.48
N PRO A 155 14.60 18.37 13.46
CA PRO A 155 15.34 18.23 12.21
C PRO A 155 16.86 18.27 12.37
N GLU A 156 17.40 19.02 13.35
CA GLU A 156 18.83 19.05 13.66
C GLU A 156 19.39 17.69 14.12
N ARG A 157 18.59 16.95 14.89
CA ARG A 157 18.93 15.60 15.35
C ARG A 157 18.81 14.60 14.21
N ARG A 158 17.71 14.69 13.44
CA ARG A 158 17.42 13.74 12.35
C ARG A 158 18.41 13.87 11.19
N LEU A 159 18.96 15.04 10.92
CA LEU A 159 20.02 15.22 9.92
C LEU A 159 21.26 14.33 10.19
N LYS A 160 21.58 14.08 11.46
CA LYS A 160 22.72 13.26 11.86
C LYS A 160 22.47 11.77 11.84
N GLN A 161 21.21 11.36 11.69
CA GLN A 161 20.80 9.96 11.69
C GLN A 161 20.96 9.32 10.30
N TYR A 162 20.95 7.99 10.32
CA TYR A 162 20.92 7.16 9.13
C TYR A 162 19.49 6.82 8.71
N PRO A 163 19.24 6.45 7.43
CA PRO A 163 17.89 6.13 6.97
C PRO A 163 17.15 5.07 7.80
N HIS A 164 17.85 4.04 8.26
CA HIS A 164 17.24 2.95 9.05
C HIS A 164 16.76 3.38 10.44
N GLU A 165 17.20 4.53 10.95
CA GLU A 165 16.75 5.10 12.23
C GLU A 165 15.48 5.95 12.10
N LEU A 166 14.97 6.16 10.87
CA LEU A 166 13.77 6.93 10.58
C LEU A 166 12.57 5.99 10.28
N SER A 167 11.36 6.44 10.61
CA SER A 167 10.12 5.76 10.19
C SER A 167 9.93 5.83 8.67
N GLY A 168 9.05 4.98 8.11
CA GLY A 168 8.74 4.98 6.68
C GLY A 168 8.29 6.35 6.17
N GLY A 169 7.32 6.97 6.86
CA GLY A 169 6.84 8.32 6.52
C GLY A 169 7.91 9.41 6.64
N MET A 170 8.81 9.33 7.63
CA MET A 170 9.94 10.27 7.73
C MET A 170 10.94 10.07 6.59
N ARG A 171 11.24 8.83 6.19
CA ARG A 171 12.09 8.56 5.02
C ARG A 171 11.49 9.13 3.75
N GLN A 172 10.19 8.95 3.54
CA GLN A 172 9.49 9.52 2.38
C GLN A 172 9.59 11.05 2.35
N ARG A 173 9.39 11.73 3.48
CA ARG A 173 9.55 13.18 3.59
C ARG A 173 10.98 13.63 3.28
N VAL A 174 12.00 12.85 3.67
CA VAL A 174 13.40 13.12 3.33
C VAL A 174 13.63 12.97 1.82
N VAL A 175 13.09 11.93 1.18
CA VAL A 175 13.18 11.75 -0.29
C VAL A 175 12.51 12.92 -1.02
N ILE A 176 11.35 13.38 -0.54
CA ILE A 176 10.68 14.58 -1.08
C ILE A 176 11.57 15.82 -0.91
N ALA A 177 12.17 16.00 0.27
CA ALA A 177 13.09 17.11 0.51
C ALA A 177 14.30 17.09 -0.45
N MET A 178 14.85 15.90 -0.73
CA MET A 178 15.93 15.73 -1.70
C MET A 178 15.48 16.05 -3.12
N ALA A 179 14.32 15.58 -3.55
CA ALA A 179 13.78 15.82 -4.89
C ALA A 179 13.53 17.30 -5.15
N LEU A 180 13.17 18.07 -4.12
CA LEU A 180 12.85 19.50 -4.20
C LEU A 180 14.00 20.42 -3.78
N ALA A 181 15.17 19.87 -3.39
CA ALA A 181 16.28 20.63 -2.83
C ALA A 181 16.75 21.78 -3.72
N CYS A 182 16.81 21.55 -5.04
CA CYS A 182 17.26 22.51 -6.04
C CYS A 182 16.10 23.29 -6.71
N ARG A 183 14.85 23.16 -6.23
CA ARG A 183 13.65 23.78 -6.83
C ARG A 183 13.48 23.43 -8.30
N PRO A 184 13.30 22.15 -8.63
CA PRO A 184 13.20 21.71 -10.01
C PRO A 184 11.97 22.28 -10.72
N ARG A 185 12.05 22.49 -12.03
CA ARG A 185 10.91 22.90 -12.85
C ARG A 185 9.92 21.76 -13.09
N LEU A 186 10.42 20.51 -13.13
CA LEU A 186 9.62 19.30 -13.25
C LEU A 186 9.89 18.39 -12.05
N LEU A 187 8.84 18.06 -11.30
CA LEU A 187 8.87 17.02 -10.28
C LEU A 187 8.21 15.75 -10.85
N ILE A 188 8.93 14.66 -10.88
CA ILE A 188 8.39 13.34 -11.19
C ILE A 188 8.16 12.60 -9.86
N ALA A 189 6.92 12.22 -9.59
CA ALA A 189 6.54 11.48 -8.40
C ALA A 189 6.01 10.11 -8.82
N ASP A 190 6.87 9.08 -8.71
CA ASP A 190 6.54 7.71 -9.09
C ASP A 190 6.03 6.95 -7.86
N GLU A 191 4.70 6.83 -7.76
CA GLU A 191 3.97 6.20 -6.66
C GLU A 191 4.44 6.68 -5.26
N PRO A 192 4.46 8.00 -5.00
CA PRO A 192 5.11 8.57 -3.81
C PRO A 192 4.41 8.21 -2.49
N THR A 193 3.23 7.62 -2.54
CA THR A 193 2.41 7.27 -1.36
C THR A 193 2.15 5.78 -1.22
N THR A 194 2.70 4.95 -2.09
CA THR A 194 2.54 3.48 -2.01
C THR A 194 3.11 2.95 -0.68
N ALA A 195 2.41 2.04 -0.06
CA ALA A 195 2.72 1.45 1.25
C ALA A 195 2.77 2.45 2.44
N LEU A 196 2.14 3.62 2.30
CA LEU A 196 1.94 4.55 3.40
C LEU A 196 0.51 4.44 3.96
N ASP A 197 0.39 4.70 5.25
CA ASP A 197 -0.92 4.80 5.90
C ASP A 197 -1.70 5.99 5.36
N VAL A 198 -3.02 5.88 5.39
CA VAL A 198 -3.96 6.87 4.84
C VAL A 198 -3.69 8.29 5.37
N THR A 199 -3.35 8.42 6.66
CA THR A 199 -3.04 9.69 7.29
C THR A 199 -1.73 10.30 6.77
N ILE A 200 -0.67 9.48 6.70
CA ILE A 200 0.64 9.91 6.16
C ILE A 200 0.51 10.20 4.66
N GLN A 201 -0.27 9.40 3.92
CA GLN A 201 -0.58 9.65 2.51
C GLN A 201 -1.20 11.03 2.32
N ALA A 202 -2.25 11.37 3.08
CA ALA A 202 -2.91 12.67 2.99
C ALA A 202 -1.95 13.84 3.30
N GLU A 203 -1.08 13.69 4.31
CA GLU A 203 -0.05 14.68 4.64
C GLU A 203 0.99 14.85 3.52
N ILE A 204 1.42 13.75 2.88
CA ILE A 204 2.38 13.77 1.76
C ILE A 204 1.77 14.45 0.53
N LEU A 205 0.51 14.14 0.20
CA LEU A 205 -0.18 14.77 -0.92
C LEU A 205 -0.35 16.27 -0.70
N SER A 206 -0.78 16.70 0.48
CA SER A 206 -0.86 18.12 0.88
C SER A 206 0.52 18.79 0.84
N LEU A 207 1.58 18.11 1.25
CA LEU A 207 2.95 18.61 1.19
C LEU A 207 3.40 18.84 -0.26
N ILE A 208 3.20 17.87 -1.15
CA ILE A 208 3.57 17.97 -2.57
C ILE A 208 2.80 19.11 -3.24
N ASP A 209 1.50 19.23 -3.00
CA ASP A 209 0.67 20.30 -3.57
C ASP A 209 1.12 21.68 -3.09
N ARG A 210 1.34 21.86 -1.80
CA ARG A 210 1.86 23.12 -1.24
C ARG A 210 3.22 23.50 -1.85
N LEU A 211 4.15 22.53 -1.93
CA LEU A 211 5.48 22.80 -2.49
C LEU A 211 5.41 23.09 -4.00
N LYS A 212 4.47 22.46 -4.74
CA LYS A 212 4.15 22.80 -6.13
C LYS A 212 3.72 24.26 -6.24
N GLN A 213 2.80 24.71 -5.39
CA GLN A 213 2.31 26.11 -5.39
C GLN A 213 3.42 27.11 -5.04
N GLU A 214 4.27 26.79 -4.06
CA GLU A 214 5.39 27.65 -3.65
C GLU A 214 6.48 27.79 -4.71
N THR A 215 6.74 26.73 -5.48
CA THR A 215 7.84 26.67 -6.46
C THR A 215 7.41 26.92 -7.90
N GLY A 216 6.12 26.79 -8.21
CA GLY A 216 5.61 26.84 -9.59
C GLY A 216 6.02 25.62 -10.43
N ALA A 217 6.51 24.55 -9.81
CA ALA A 217 6.95 23.35 -10.50
C ALA A 217 5.78 22.63 -11.21
N ALA A 218 6.04 22.09 -12.39
CA ALA A 218 5.16 21.12 -13.02
C ALA A 218 5.33 19.75 -12.36
N VAL A 219 4.28 18.95 -12.28
CA VAL A 219 4.31 17.63 -11.62
C VAL A 219 3.84 16.54 -12.59
N MET A 220 4.67 15.53 -12.80
CA MET A 220 4.28 14.25 -13.37
C MET A 220 4.05 13.27 -12.21
N PHE A 221 2.79 12.95 -11.94
CA PHE A 221 2.41 12.12 -10.80
C PHE A 221 1.95 10.75 -11.28
N ILE A 222 2.66 9.70 -10.92
CA ILE A 222 2.31 8.32 -11.26
C ILE A 222 1.65 7.67 -10.07
N THR A 223 0.49 7.07 -10.29
CA THR A 223 -0.22 6.29 -9.28
C THR A 223 -1.21 5.33 -9.95
N HIS A 224 -1.57 4.28 -9.23
CA HIS A 224 -2.69 3.40 -9.56
C HIS A 224 -3.95 3.72 -8.72
N ASP A 225 -3.84 4.62 -7.73
CA ASP A 225 -4.94 5.02 -6.86
C ASP A 225 -5.73 6.19 -7.47
N MET A 226 -6.92 5.89 -7.98
CA MET A 226 -7.80 6.88 -8.60
C MET A 226 -8.34 7.92 -7.59
N ALA A 227 -8.40 7.60 -6.30
CA ALA A 227 -8.80 8.58 -5.30
C ALA A 227 -7.69 9.64 -5.12
N VAL A 228 -6.41 9.24 -5.19
CA VAL A 228 -5.27 10.17 -5.23
C VAL A 228 -5.31 11.02 -6.50
N VAL A 229 -5.61 10.41 -7.66
CA VAL A 229 -5.75 11.14 -8.93
C VAL A 229 -6.81 12.23 -8.83
N ALA A 230 -7.99 11.91 -8.29
CA ALA A 230 -9.07 12.89 -8.10
C ALA A 230 -8.66 14.09 -7.25
N GLN A 231 -7.76 13.90 -6.28
CA GLN A 231 -7.27 14.97 -5.41
C GLN A 231 -6.15 15.81 -6.04
N MET A 232 -5.24 15.19 -6.81
CA MET A 232 -4.00 15.82 -7.25
C MET A 232 -4.03 16.31 -8.70
N ALA A 233 -4.75 15.61 -9.61
CA ALA A 233 -4.64 15.86 -11.03
C ALA A 233 -5.32 17.15 -11.48
N ASP A 234 -4.68 17.84 -12.43
CA ASP A 234 -5.32 18.80 -13.33
C ASP A 234 -5.74 18.07 -14.61
N ARG A 235 -4.87 17.18 -15.11
CA ARG A 235 -5.09 16.33 -16.29
C ARG A 235 -4.62 14.91 -16.04
N VAL A 236 -5.26 13.95 -16.68
CA VAL A 236 -4.99 12.51 -16.52
C VAL A 236 -4.60 11.90 -17.86
N VAL A 237 -3.56 11.09 -17.86
CA VAL A 237 -3.11 10.24 -18.96
C VAL A 237 -3.30 8.79 -18.55
N VAL A 238 -4.19 8.07 -19.23
CA VAL A 238 -4.48 6.66 -18.93
C VAL A 238 -3.64 5.78 -19.83
N MET A 239 -2.85 4.90 -19.24
CA MET A 239 -1.98 3.96 -19.92
C MET A 239 -2.47 2.51 -19.80
N TYR A 240 -2.44 1.78 -20.89
CA TYR A 240 -2.77 0.36 -20.94
C TYR A 240 -1.82 -0.38 -21.89
N ARG A 241 -1.14 -1.42 -21.41
CA ARG A 241 -0.21 -2.26 -22.19
C ARG A 241 0.82 -1.46 -22.99
N GLY A 242 1.46 -0.47 -22.36
CA GLY A 242 2.50 0.35 -22.96
C GLY A 242 2.01 1.50 -23.84
N ARG A 243 0.71 1.70 -24.02
CA ARG A 243 0.11 2.74 -24.85
C ARG A 243 -0.77 3.69 -24.05
N LYS A 244 -0.85 4.94 -24.48
CA LYS A 244 -1.87 5.88 -24.02
C LYS A 244 -3.21 5.50 -24.65
N VAL A 245 -4.24 5.29 -23.83
CA VAL A 245 -5.60 4.94 -24.32
C VAL A 245 -6.59 6.08 -24.17
N GLU A 246 -6.36 6.98 -23.19
CA GLU A 246 -7.20 8.16 -22.99
C GLU A 246 -6.39 9.28 -22.33
N GLU A 247 -6.75 10.53 -22.61
CA GLU A 247 -6.17 11.73 -22.00
C GLU A 247 -7.23 12.81 -21.92
N GLY A 248 -7.31 13.52 -20.79
CA GLY A 248 -8.23 14.63 -20.62
C GLY A 248 -8.15 15.29 -19.25
N PRO A 249 -8.87 16.41 -19.05
CA PRO A 249 -9.06 17.02 -17.73
C PRO A 249 -9.60 15.98 -16.74
N VAL A 250 -9.21 16.10 -15.48
CA VAL A 250 -9.60 15.13 -14.43
C VAL A 250 -11.12 14.95 -14.35
N ASP A 251 -11.88 16.04 -14.42
CA ASP A 251 -13.35 15.98 -14.35
C ASP A 251 -13.95 15.17 -15.51
N GLN A 252 -13.42 15.34 -16.73
CA GLN A 252 -13.87 14.58 -17.92
C GLN A 252 -13.60 13.09 -17.76
N ILE A 253 -12.38 12.71 -17.31
CA ILE A 253 -12.00 11.31 -17.14
C ILE A 253 -12.89 10.63 -16.08
N PHE A 254 -13.26 11.33 -15.00
CA PHE A 254 -14.08 10.76 -13.93
C PHE A 254 -15.58 10.73 -14.26
N GLN A 255 -16.09 11.75 -14.95
CA GLN A 255 -17.54 11.89 -15.21
C GLN A 255 -17.98 11.30 -16.54
N ALA A 256 -17.12 11.37 -17.57
CA ALA A 256 -17.46 10.95 -18.92
C ALA A 256 -16.29 10.23 -19.63
N PRO A 257 -15.75 9.13 -19.03
CA PRO A 257 -14.67 8.36 -19.66
C PRO A 257 -15.14 7.79 -21.00
N GLN A 258 -14.28 7.85 -22.02
CA GLN A 258 -14.62 7.39 -23.34
C GLN A 258 -14.13 5.95 -23.58
N HIS A 259 -12.88 5.65 -23.18
CA HIS A 259 -12.28 4.36 -23.42
C HIS A 259 -12.81 3.29 -22.46
N GLU A 260 -13.11 2.08 -22.96
CA GLU A 260 -13.66 0.98 -22.15
C GLU A 260 -12.77 0.59 -20.97
N TYR A 261 -11.45 0.62 -21.16
CA TYR A 261 -10.50 0.36 -20.06
C TYR A 261 -10.60 1.42 -18.95
N THR A 262 -10.74 2.71 -19.29
CA THR A 262 -10.90 3.78 -18.31
C THR A 262 -12.19 3.62 -17.51
N LYS A 263 -13.30 3.31 -18.18
CA LYS A 263 -14.59 3.03 -17.52
C LYS A 263 -14.46 1.90 -16.52
N ALA A 264 -13.80 0.86 -16.92
CA ALA A 264 -13.61 -0.31 -16.09
C ALA A 264 -12.62 -0.11 -14.93
N LEU A 265 -11.54 0.65 -15.16
CA LEU A 265 -10.61 1.05 -14.11
C LEU A 265 -11.34 1.85 -13.03
N LEU A 266 -12.17 2.83 -13.42
CA LEU A 266 -12.96 3.64 -12.49
C LEU A 266 -14.05 2.84 -11.77
N ALA A 267 -14.67 1.87 -12.44
CA ALA A 267 -15.68 1.01 -11.83
C ALA A 267 -15.09 0.03 -10.79
N ALA A 268 -13.84 -0.40 -10.97
CA ALA A 268 -13.16 -1.32 -10.05
C ALA A 268 -12.69 -0.64 -8.74
N VAL A 269 -12.63 0.71 -8.70
CA VAL A 269 -12.19 1.45 -7.52
C VAL A 269 -13.27 1.40 -6.44
N PRO A 270 -13.00 0.80 -5.26
CA PRO A 270 -13.93 0.89 -4.15
C PRO A 270 -13.99 2.33 -3.62
N ARG A 271 -15.18 2.83 -3.38
CA ARG A 271 -15.39 4.18 -2.84
C ARG A 271 -15.97 4.09 -1.46
N LEU A 272 -15.41 4.84 -0.54
CA LEU A 272 -15.95 4.95 0.81
C LEU A 272 -17.37 5.53 0.77
N GLY A 273 -18.33 4.80 1.37
CA GLY A 273 -19.74 5.15 1.39
C GLY A 273 -20.59 4.46 0.31
N ASP A 274 -20.01 3.68 -0.61
CA ASP A 274 -20.78 2.91 -1.60
C ASP A 274 -21.68 1.84 -0.95
N MET A 275 -21.32 1.43 0.26
CA MET A 275 -22.04 0.39 1.00
C MET A 275 -23.08 0.94 1.99
N ARG A 276 -23.38 2.25 1.95
CA ARG A 276 -24.38 2.85 2.85
C ARG A 276 -25.74 2.17 2.74
N GLY A 277 -26.35 1.89 3.88
CA GLY A 277 -27.64 1.22 3.96
C GLY A 277 -27.63 -0.27 3.64
N THR A 278 -26.46 -0.86 3.32
CA THR A 278 -26.32 -2.31 3.13
C THR A 278 -25.84 -2.98 4.41
N SER A 279 -26.29 -4.21 4.69
CA SER A 279 -25.92 -4.93 5.92
C SER A 279 -24.84 -5.99 5.69
N TYR A 280 -24.64 -6.42 4.45
CA TYR A 280 -23.75 -7.54 4.08
C TYR A 280 -22.69 -7.13 3.08
N PRO A 281 -21.52 -7.82 3.07
CA PRO A 281 -20.51 -7.65 2.04
C PRO A 281 -21.05 -7.83 0.62
N GLN A 282 -20.47 -7.10 -0.33
CA GLN A 282 -20.87 -7.18 -1.74
C GLN A 282 -19.64 -7.23 -2.64
N PRO A 283 -19.65 -8.08 -3.70
CA PRO A 283 -18.55 -8.14 -4.64
C PRO A 283 -18.27 -6.78 -5.32
N LEU A 284 -17.01 -6.60 -5.69
CA LEU A 284 -16.60 -5.45 -6.49
C LEU A 284 -16.97 -5.66 -7.97
N PRO A 285 -17.33 -4.60 -8.70
CA PRO A 285 -17.50 -4.66 -10.14
C PRO A 285 -16.19 -5.11 -10.83
N LEU A 286 -16.30 -6.02 -11.79
CA LEU A 286 -15.17 -6.47 -12.61
C LEU A 286 -15.31 -6.03 -14.05
N LEU A 287 -14.19 -5.82 -14.73
CA LEU A 287 -14.09 -5.53 -16.16
C LEU A 287 -14.83 -6.61 -16.97
N GLY A 288 -15.84 -6.20 -17.76
CA GLY A 288 -16.55 -7.10 -18.68
C GLY A 288 -17.45 -8.16 -18.04
N ALA A 289 -17.52 -8.22 -16.70
CA ALA A 289 -18.47 -9.10 -16.02
C ALA A 289 -19.80 -8.38 -15.79
N LYS A 290 -20.90 -9.03 -16.17
CA LYS A 290 -22.23 -8.59 -15.72
C LYS A 290 -22.26 -8.73 -14.19
N ALA A 291 -22.79 -7.71 -13.50
CA ALA A 291 -23.04 -7.80 -12.07
C ALA A 291 -23.91 -9.05 -11.80
N GLN A 292 -23.30 -10.10 -11.29
CA GLN A 292 -24.05 -11.26 -10.80
C GLN A 292 -24.65 -10.85 -9.46
N ALA A 293 -25.95 -11.04 -9.31
CA ALA A 293 -26.59 -10.97 -8.00
C ALA A 293 -25.96 -12.08 -7.15
N VAL A 294 -25.12 -11.72 -6.21
CA VAL A 294 -24.52 -12.66 -5.26
C VAL A 294 -25.45 -12.70 -4.06
N GLU A 295 -25.83 -13.91 -3.65
CA GLU A 295 -26.57 -14.09 -2.40
C GLU A 295 -25.78 -13.52 -1.23
N PRO A 296 -26.43 -12.82 -0.26
CA PRO A 296 -25.74 -12.24 0.88
C PRO A 296 -24.98 -13.32 1.66
N ILE A 297 -23.70 -13.07 1.94
CA ILE A 297 -22.91 -13.92 2.84
C ILE A 297 -23.33 -13.58 4.27
N ILE A 298 -24.30 -14.32 4.81
CA ILE A 298 -24.90 -14.01 6.11
C ILE A 298 -23.99 -14.51 7.26
N GLY A 299 -23.35 -15.66 7.07
CA GLY A 299 -22.62 -16.35 8.14
C GLY A 299 -23.55 -16.93 9.21
N SER A 300 -22.98 -17.37 10.31
CA SER A 300 -23.69 -17.89 11.48
C SER A 300 -23.41 -16.99 12.69
N ASP A 301 -24.31 -16.97 13.66
CA ASP A 301 -24.09 -16.28 14.94
C ASP A 301 -23.22 -17.12 15.92
N ALA A 302 -22.89 -18.36 15.55
CA ALA A 302 -22.02 -19.21 16.36
C ALA A 302 -20.57 -18.68 16.34
N PRO A 303 -19.93 -18.51 17.50
CA PRO A 303 -18.55 -18.05 17.57
C PRO A 303 -17.58 -19.12 17.02
N LEU A 304 -16.65 -18.69 16.18
CA LEU A 304 -15.52 -19.51 15.72
C LEU A 304 -14.25 -19.20 16.51
N LEU A 305 -13.95 -17.91 16.62
CA LEU A 305 -12.75 -17.42 17.33
C LEU A 305 -13.19 -16.47 18.44
N LYS A 306 -12.70 -16.70 19.65
CA LYS A 306 -12.83 -15.77 20.76
C LYS A 306 -11.44 -15.40 21.27
N VAL A 307 -11.21 -14.10 21.39
CA VAL A 307 -9.98 -13.53 21.93
C VAL A 307 -10.33 -12.71 23.15
N LYS A 308 -9.63 -12.95 24.27
CA LYS A 308 -9.86 -12.24 25.53
C LYS A 308 -8.54 -11.72 26.09
N ASN A 309 -8.49 -10.41 26.32
CA ASN A 309 -7.40 -9.69 26.99
C ASN A 309 -6.01 -10.04 26.43
N LEU A 310 -5.90 -10.15 25.08
CA LEU A 310 -4.65 -10.51 24.42
C LEU A 310 -3.62 -9.40 24.60
N VAL A 311 -2.42 -9.77 25.09
CA VAL A 311 -1.27 -8.86 25.26
C VAL A 311 -0.05 -9.46 24.57
N THR A 312 0.57 -8.65 23.69
CA THR A 312 1.83 -9.02 23.02
C THR A 312 2.79 -7.83 23.07
N ARG A 313 3.97 -8.05 23.65
CA ARG A 313 5.00 -7.03 23.82
C ARG A 313 6.33 -7.52 23.28
N PHE A 314 7.17 -6.58 22.83
CA PHE A 314 8.53 -6.88 22.37
C PHE A 314 9.56 -6.12 23.19
N ASP A 315 10.57 -6.82 23.66
CA ASP A 315 11.66 -6.23 24.41
C ASP A 315 12.60 -5.43 23.50
N VAL A 316 12.91 -4.20 23.91
CA VAL A 316 13.89 -3.33 23.27
C VAL A 316 15.21 -3.44 24.01
N SER A 317 16.22 -4.01 23.36
CA SER A 317 17.55 -4.16 23.94
C SER A 317 18.40 -2.91 23.71
N GLY A 318 19.15 -2.48 24.73
CA GLY A 318 20.04 -1.33 24.64
C GLY A 318 21.36 -1.55 25.39
N GLY A 319 22.34 -0.66 25.10
CA GLY A 319 23.66 -0.68 25.72
C GLY A 319 24.56 -1.82 25.27
N PHE A 320 25.81 -1.81 25.75
CA PHE A 320 26.86 -2.78 25.37
C PHE A 320 26.49 -4.23 25.73
N PHE A 321 25.74 -4.42 26.82
CA PHE A 321 25.33 -5.76 27.31
C PHE A 321 23.97 -6.23 26.81
N ARG A 322 23.36 -5.56 25.82
CA ARG A 322 22.04 -5.90 25.24
C ARG A 322 20.95 -6.16 26.30
N ARG A 323 20.95 -5.40 27.39
CA ARG A 323 19.88 -5.50 28.40
C ARG A 323 18.59 -4.89 27.87
N THR A 324 17.46 -5.45 28.26
CA THR A 324 16.15 -4.86 27.97
C THR A 324 16.05 -3.50 28.67
N VAL A 325 15.86 -2.43 27.90
CA VAL A 325 15.77 -1.04 28.39
C VAL A 325 14.36 -0.45 28.28
N ALA A 326 13.53 -1.02 27.39
CA ALA A 326 12.16 -0.60 27.18
C ALA A 326 11.35 -1.75 26.55
N ARG A 327 10.03 -1.57 26.41
CA ARG A 327 9.14 -2.51 25.73
C ARG A 327 8.25 -1.81 24.72
N VAL A 328 8.08 -2.43 23.56
CA VAL A 328 7.04 -2.05 22.59
C VAL A 328 5.75 -2.75 22.99
N HIS A 329 4.72 -2.00 23.33
CA HIS A 329 3.38 -2.50 23.62
C HIS A 329 2.60 -2.63 22.29
N ALA A 330 2.86 -3.72 21.55
CA ALA A 330 2.33 -3.90 20.22
C ALA A 330 0.85 -4.31 20.22
N VAL A 331 0.42 -5.10 21.22
CA VAL A 331 -0.98 -5.47 21.48
C VAL A 331 -1.21 -5.37 22.98
N GLU A 332 -2.25 -4.65 23.38
CA GLU A 332 -2.54 -4.38 24.78
C GLU A 332 -4.03 -4.51 25.05
N ASP A 333 -4.41 -5.56 25.77
CA ASP A 333 -5.78 -5.82 26.23
C ASP A 333 -6.82 -5.92 25.10
N VAL A 334 -6.49 -6.66 24.02
CA VAL A 334 -7.36 -6.82 22.86
C VAL A 334 -8.33 -7.98 23.06
N SER A 335 -9.63 -7.69 22.92
CA SER A 335 -10.72 -8.68 23.04
C SER A 335 -11.71 -8.52 21.88
N PHE A 336 -12.07 -9.64 21.24
CA PHE A 336 -13.11 -9.68 20.19
C PHE A 336 -13.60 -11.09 19.94
N THR A 337 -14.72 -11.21 19.22
CA THR A 337 -15.28 -12.49 18.76
C THR A 337 -15.50 -12.44 17.26
N LEU A 338 -15.13 -13.51 16.55
CA LEU A 338 -15.43 -13.71 15.14
C LEU A 338 -16.36 -14.92 14.99
N GLN A 339 -17.49 -14.70 14.34
CA GLN A 339 -18.50 -15.72 14.08
C GLN A 339 -18.14 -16.57 12.84
N LYS A 340 -18.69 -17.80 12.79
CA LYS A 340 -18.50 -18.72 11.65
C LYS A 340 -19.05 -18.15 10.35
N GLY A 341 -18.27 -18.22 9.27
CA GLY A 341 -18.65 -17.76 7.95
C GLY A 341 -18.66 -16.22 7.80
N ARG A 342 -18.19 -15.46 8.79
CA ARG A 342 -18.10 -13.99 8.73
C ARG A 342 -16.69 -13.48 8.53
N THR A 343 -16.59 -12.22 8.13
CA THR A 343 -15.35 -11.45 8.05
C THR A 343 -15.35 -10.38 9.13
N LEU A 344 -14.38 -10.45 10.05
CA LEU A 344 -14.02 -9.35 10.93
C LEU A 344 -12.80 -8.64 10.34
N SER A 345 -12.91 -7.36 10.06
CA SER A 345 -11.77 -6.58 9.61
C SER A 345 -11.10 -5.84 10.76
N LEU A 346 -9.77 -5.91 10.79
CA LEU A 346 -8.94 -5.18 11.73
C LEU A 346 -8.23 -4.05 10.99
N VAL A 347 -8.56 -2.80 11.32
CA VAL A 347 -8.11 -1.60 10.61
C VAL A 347 -7.37 -0.64 11.53
N GLY A 348 -6.57 0.25 10.98
CA GLY A 348 -5.79 1.25 11.70
C GLY A 348 -4.47 1.54 11.00
N GLU A 349 -3.70 2.48 11.52
CA GLU A 349 -2.40 2.87 10.95
C GLU A 349 -1.35 1.77 11.08
N SER A 350 -0.30 1.87 10.26
CA SER A 350 0.84 0.96 10.29
C SER A 350 1.55 1.00 11.64
N GLY A 351 1.94 -0.16 12.14
CA GLY A 351 2.56 -0.25 13.47
C GLY A 351 1.59 -0.18 14.65
N CYS A 352 0.26 -0.06 14.45
CA CYS A 352 -0.70 -0.08 15.57
C CYS A 352 -0.95 -1.48 16.14
N GLY A 353 -0.34 -2.55 15.59
CA GLY A 353 -0.39 -3.90 16.16
C GLY A 353 -1.23 -4.93 15.39
N LYS A 354 -1.88 -4.58 14.28
CA LYS A 354 -2.78 -5.47 13.49
C LYS A 354 -2.14 -6.82 13.13
N SER A 355 -1.01 -6.78 12.44
CA SER A 355 -0.28 -8.01 12.03
C SER A 355 0.23 -8.78 13.24
N THR A 356 0.54 -8.09 14.36
CA THR A 356 0.94 -8.73 15.61
C THR A 356 -0.23 -9.51 16.20
N VAL A 357 -1.45 -8.98 16.19
CA VAL A 357 -2.66 -9.73 16.58
C VAL A 357 -2.77 -11.00 15.75
N GLY A 358 -2.77 -10.90 14.42
CA GLY A 358 -2.87 -12.06 13.52
C GLY A 358 -1.81 -13.13 13.80
N ARG A 359 -0.56 -12.73 14.01
CA ARG A 359 0.55 -13.66 14.33
C ARG A 359 0.44 -14.25 15.73
N SER A 360 -0.06 -13.49 16.70
CA SER A 360 -0.28 -13.98 18.08
C SER A 360 -1.40 -15.02 18.14
N LEU A 361 -2.47 -14.87 17.35
CA LEU A 361 -3.54 -15.86 17.25
C LEU A 361 -3.03 -17.23 16.80
N LEU A 362 -2.10 -17.24 15.84
CA LEU A 362 -1.46 -18.46 15.33
C LEU A 362 -0.29 -18.91 16.22
N ARG A 363 0.03 -18.18 17.30
CA ARG A 363 1.23 -18.35 18.12
C ARG A 363 2.52 -18.41 17.30
N LEU A 364 2.58 -17.64 16.20
CA LEU A 364 3.83 -17.35 15.48
C LEU A 364 4.67 -16.34 16.26
N VAL A 365 3.99 -15.49 17.02
CA VAL A 365 4.53 -14.64 18.07
C VAL A 365 3.84 -15.06 19.37
N GLU A 366 4.63 -15.39 20.39
CA GLU A 366 4.08 -15.84 21.67
C GLU A 366 3.48 -14.64 22.41
N PRO A 367 2.18 -14.65 22.78
CA PRO A 367 1.57 -13.60 23.55
C PRO A 367 2.08 -13.61 25.01
N HIS A 368 2.13 -12.45 25.64
CA HIS A 368 2.47 -12.32 27.06
C HIS A 368 1.36 -12.83 27.97
N SER A 369 0.12 -12.58 27.61
CA SER A 369 -1.08 -13.02 28.32
C SER A 369 -2.30 -12.95 27.41
N GLY A 370 -3.43 -13.45 27.88
CA GLY A 370 -4.70 -13.49 27.19
C GLY A 370 -5.09 -14.90 26.78
N GLU A 371 -6.35 -15.06 26.40
CA GLU A 371 -6.94 -16.32 26.01
C GLU A 371 -7.37 -16.27 24.54
N VAL A 372 -7.01 -17.29 23.77
CA VAL A 372 -7.46 -17.48 22.38
C VAL A 372 -8.15 -18.83 22.31
N GLU A 373 -9.44 -18.83 21.97
CA GLU A 373 -10.28 -20.02 21.78
C GLU A 373 -10.68 -20.11 20.30
N ILE A 374 -10.46 -21.26 19.66
CA ILE A 374 -10.96 -21.55 18.31
C ILE A 374 -11.84 -22.79 18.32
N ASP A 375 -13.06 -22.67 17.82
CA ASP A 375 -14.06 -23.75 17.73
C ASP A 375 -14.21 -24.52 19.06
N GLY A 376 -14.18 -23.78 20.20
CA GLY A 376 -14.27 -24.32 21.57
C GLY A 376 -12.95 -24.83 22.17
N GLU A 377 -11.83 -24.76 21.45
CA GLU A 377 -10.53 -25.22 21.94
C GLU A 377 -9.63 -24.03 22.33
N ILE A 378 -9.14 -23.98 23.57
CA ILE A 378 -8.24 -22.93 24.07
C ILE A 378 -6.80 -23.24 23.66
N LEU A 379 -6.13 -22.31 23.00
CA LEU A 379 -4.78 -22.50 22.45
C LEU A 379 -3.65 -22.37 23.48
N GLY A 380 -3.91 -21.71 24.61
CA GLY A 380 -2.87 -21.32 25.59
C GLY A 380 -2.08 -22.50 26.14
N ASP A 381 -2.78 -23.55 26.57
CA ASP A 381 -2.21 -24.70 27.28
C ASP A 381 -1.93 -25.92 26.37
N MET A 382 -2.02 -25.74 25.06
CA MET A 382 -1.85 -26.83 24.10
C MET A 382 -0.41 -27.31 24.03
N SER A 383 -0.25 -28.65 23.94
CA SER A 383 1.04 -29.22 23.57
C SER A 383 1.44 -28.80 22.14
N ALA A 384 2.73 -28.89 21.81
CA ALA A 384 3.20 -28.57 20.44
C ALA A 384 2.48 -29.38 19.35
N ALA A 385 2.11 -30.63 19.63
CA ALA A 385 1.37 -31.47 18.71
C ALA A 385 -0.09 -31.02 18.55
N ASP A 386 -0.75 -30.63 19.63
CA ASP A 386 -2.12 -30.12 19.61
C ASP A 386 -2.18 -28.75 18.94
N LEU A 387 -1.26 -27.85 19.25
CA LEU A 387 -1.12 -26.55 18.59
C LEU A 387 -0.91 -26.71 17.08
N ARG A 388 -0.09 -27.69 16.67
CA ARG A 388 0.06 -28.00 15.23
C ARG A 388 -1.27 -28.41 14.60
N ARG A 389 -2.08 -29.23 15.27
CA ARG A 389 -3.43 -29.61 14.79
C ARG A 389 -4.37 -28.41 14.73
N ALA A 390 -4.38 -27.57 15.77
CA ALA A 390 -5.18 -26.34 15.79
C ALA A 390 -4.80 -25.38 14.65
N ARG A 391 -3.49 -25.25 14.33
CA ARG A 391 -3.01 -24.45 13.19
C ARG A 391 -3.50 -24.95 11.83
N ALA A 392 -3.88 -26.22 11.69
CA ALA A 392 -4.52 -26.70 10.47
C ALA A 392 -5.90 -26.05 10.25
N LYS A 393 -6.64 -25.74 11.34
CA LYS A 393 -7.93 -25.05 11.30
C LYS A 393 -7.78 -23.53 11.01
N MET A 394 -6.59 -22.97 11.24
CA MET A 394 -6.27 -21.55 11.08
C MET A 394 -5.08 -21.38 10.15
N GLN A 395 -5.24 -20.69 9.06
CA GLN A 395 -4.15 -20.44 8.13
C GLN A 395 -3.94 -18.94 7.92
N MET A 396 -2.76 -18.55 7.42
CA MET A 396 -2.43 -17.15 7.20
C MET A 396 -2.00 -16.92 5.76
N VAL A 397 -2.52 -15.84 5.18
CA VAL A 397 -2.04 -15.25 3.94
C VAL A 397 -1.27 -14.00 4.31
N PHE A 398 0.04 -13.99 4.02
CA PHE A 398 0.94 -12.93 4.43
C PHE A 398 0.89 -11.72 3.48
N GLN A 399 1.33 -10.58 3.98
CA GLN A 399 1.33 -9.27 3.31
C GLN A 399 2.11 -9.27 1.98
N ASP A 400 3.27 -9.91 1.94
CA ASP A 400 4.12 -9.96 0.75
C ASP A 400 4.05 -11.34 0.09
N PRO A 401 3.38 -11.47 -1.08
CA PRO A 401 3.32 -12.73 -1.80
C PRO A 401 4.67 -13.17 -2.36
N PHE A 402 5.62 -12.24 -2.59
CA PHE A 402 6.97 -12.58 -3.03
C PHE A 402 7.77 -13.24 -1.91
N ALA A 403 7.78 -12.64 -0.71
CA ALA A 403 8.49 -13.21 0.43
C ALA A 403 7.82 -14.49 0.97
N SER A 404 6.53 -14.68 0.73
CA SER A 404 5.78 -15.85 1.21
C SER A 404 6.01 -17.11 0.38
N LEU A 405 6.48 -16.99 -0.87
CA LEU A 405 6.72 -18.10 -1.79
C LEU A 405 8.23 -18.34 -1.96
N ASN A 406 8.65 -19.61 -1.92
CA ASN A 406 10.05 -19.96 -2.16
C ASN A 406 10.36 -19.87 -3.68
N PRO A 407 11.29 -18.97 -4.11
CA PRO A 407 11.56 -18.77 -5.54
C PRO A 407 12.21 -19.99 -6.23
N GLN A 408 12.74 -20.94 -5.47
CA GLN A 408 13.41 -22.15 -5.98
C GLN A 408 12.47 -23.38 -6.09
N MET A 409 11.21 -23.26 -5.64
CA MET A 409 10.23 -24.33 -5.67
C MET A 409 9.18 -24.08 -6.73
N THR A 410 8.73 -25.15 -7.42
CA THR A 410 7.57 -25.07 -8.31
C THR A 410 6.30 -24.78 -7.54
N LEU A 411 5.29 -24.23 -8.19
CA LEU A 411 3.99 -23.92 -7.56
C LEU A 411 3.32 -25.18 -7.02
N MET A 412 3.41 -26.30 -7.76
CA MET A 412 2.95 -27.61 -7.30
C MET A 412 3.60 -28.00 -5.97
N ALA A 413 4.93 -27.84 -5.87
CA ALA A 413 5.67 -28.23 -4.67
C ALA A 413 5.30 -27.39 -3.45
N GLN A 414 5.05 -26.09 -3.65
CA GLN A 414 4.71 -25.15 -2.58
C GLN A 414 3.29 -25.36 -2.04
N VAL A 415 2.30 -25.58 -2.92
CA VAL A 415 0.92 -25.85 -2.48
C VAL A 415 0.79 -27.27 -1.89
N ALA A 416 1.59 -28.22 -2.35
CA ALA A 416 1.64 -29.58 -1.79
C ALA A 416 2.35 -29.66 -0.42
N GLU A 417 3.15 -28.65 -0.05
CA GLU A 417 3.96 -28.70 1.18
C GLU A 417 3.12 -28.89 2.45
N PRO A 418 2.05 -28.12 2.73
CA PRO A 418 1.19 -28.36 3.89
C PRO A 418 0.58 -29.75 3.91
N LEU A 419 0.13 -30.27 2.76
CA LEU A 419 -0.47 -31.61 2.64
C LEU A 419 0.55 -32.72 2.98
N ARG A 420 1.81 -32.55 2.54
CA ARG A 420 2.92 -33.46 2.87
C ARG A 420 3.30 -33.38 4.34
N SER A 421 3.45 -32.15 4.85
CA SER A 421 3.84 -31.91 6.24
C SER A 421 2.85 -32.50 7.24
N PHE A 422 1.55 -32.38 6.97
CA PHE A 422 0.50 -32.99 7.80
C PHE A 422 0.20 -34.47 7.43
N GLY A 423 0.79 -34.96 6.36
CA GLY A 423 0.62 -36.36 5.96
C GLY A 423 -0.78 -36.74 5.43
N THR A 424 -1.59 -35.74 5.02
CA THR A 424 -2.98 -35.90 4.64
C THR A 424 -3.14 -36.55 3.26
N HIS A 425 -2.22 -36.28 2.31
CA HIS A 425 -2.29 -36.79 0.94
C HIS A 425 -0.90 -37.24 0.46
N LYS A 426 -0.89 -38.32 -0.39
CA LYS A 426 0.35 -38.85 -1.00
C LYS A 426 0.11 -39.25 -2.45
N GLY A 427 1.19 -39.32 -3.25
CA GLY A 427 1.15 -39.81 -4.63
C GLY A 427 0.15 -39.07 -5.53
N ALA A 428 -0.65 -39.81 -6.29
CA ALA A 428 -1.65 -39.23 -7.19
C ALA A 428 -2.73 -38.42 -6.48
N ALA A 429 -3.16 -38.84 -5.26
CA ALA A 429 -4.13 -38.09 -4.47
C ALA A 429 -3.63 -36.69 -4.10
N LEU A 430 -2.32 -36.54 -3.83
CA LEU A 430 -1.70 -35.25 -3.59
C LEU A 430 -1.75 -34.34 -4.84
N GLN A 431 -1.43 -34.89 -6.02
CA GLN A 431 -1.48 -34.17 -7.28
C GLN A 431 -2.91 -33.72 -7.62
N ASN A 432 -3.89 -34.58 -7.45
CA ASN A 432 -5.30 -34.27 -7.69
C ASN A 432 -5.75 -33.13 -6.76
N ARG A 433 -5.45 -33.25 -5.45
CA ARG A 433 -5.83 -32.20 -4.48
C ARG A 433 -5.22 -30.85 -4.81
N VAL A 434 -3.95 -30.80 -5.20
CA VAL A 434 -3.32 -29.54 -5.61
C VAL A 434 -3.96 -28.99 -6.88
N SER A 435 -4.32 -29.84 -7.84
CA SER A 435 -5.03 -29.41 -9.05
C SER A 435 -6.41 -28.82 -8.72
N GLU A 436 -7.17 -29.43 -7.80
CA GLU A 436 -8.45 -28.88 -7.30
C GLU A 436 -8.27 -27.51 -6.64
N LEU A 437 -7.20 -27.34 -5.84
CA LEU A 437 -6.89 -26.06 -5.21
C LEU A 437 -6.58 -24.97 -6.25
N PHE A 438 -5.90 -25.33 -7.35
CA PHE A 438 -5.67 -24.40 -8.45
C PHE A 438 -6.97 -23.98 -9.14
N ASP A 439 -7.89 -24.95 -9.36
CA ASP A 439 -9.21 -24.63 -9.92
C ASP A 439 -10.01 -23.72 -8.97
N GLN A 440 -9.98 -23.98 -7.65
CA GLN A 440 -10.66 -23.16 -6.64
C GLN A 440 -10.17 -21.70 -6.61
N VAL A 441 -8.88 -21.47 -6.92
CA VAL A 441 -8.32 -20.11 -6.99
C VAL A 441 -8.24 -19.57 -8.43
N GLU A 442 -8.94 -20.22 -9.37
CA GLU A 442 -9.03 -19.80 -10.78
C GLU A 442 -7.65 -19.67 -11.45
N LEU A 443 -6.74 -20.58 -11.17
CA LEU A 443 -5.44 -20.69 -11.85
C LEU A 443 -5.41 -21.86 -12.80
N PRO A 444 -4.86 -21.70 -14.01
CA PRO A 444 -4.70 -22.82 -14.96
C PRO A 444 -3.81 -23.91 -14.37
N ARG A 445 -4.22 -25.18 -14.49
CA ARG A 445 -3.43 -26.35 -14.06
C ARG A 445 -2.06 -26.42 -14.76
N SER A 446 -1.93 -25.85 -15.95
CA SER A 446 -0.64 -25.73 -16.67
C SER A 446 0.42 -24.91 -15.92
N PHE A 447 0.01 -24.14 -14.89
CA PHE A 447 0.93 -23.35 -14.07
C PHE A 447 1.63 -24.17 -12.98
N LEU A 448 1.17 -25.39 -12.68
CA LEU A 448 1.72 -26.24 -11.61
C LEU A 448 3.25 -26.43 -11.68
N GLY A 449 3.81 -26.52 -12.90
CA GLY A 449 5.24 -26.68 -13.13
C GLY A 449 6.05 -25.38 -13.10
N ARG A 450 5.41 -24.20 -13.05
CA ARG A 450 6.07 -22.89 -13.06
C ARG A 450 6.66 -22.54 -11.70
N TYR A 451 7.51 -21.50 -11.71
CA TYR A 451 8.11 -20.90 -10.54
C TYR A 451 7.45 -19.55 -10.22
N PRO A 452 7.54 -19.05 -8.97
CA PRO A 452 6.90 -17.79 -8.57
C PRO A 452 7.30 -16.58 -9.43
N HIS A 453 8.53 -16.50 -9.90
CA HIS A 453 9.02 -15.39 -10.71
C HIS A 453 8.39 -15.32 -12.12
N GLU A 454 7.74 -16.39 -12.58
CA GLU A 454 7.03 -16.46 -13.86
C GLU A 454 5.57 -15.98 -13.77
N LEU A 455 5.11 -15.55 -12.57
CA LEU A 455 3.75 -15.15 -12.29
C LEU A 455 3.62 -13.64 -12.06
N SER A 456 2.45 -13.07 -12.39
CA SER A 456 2.06 -11.73 -11.94
C SER A 456 1.81 -11.67 -10.42
N GLY A 457 1.77 -10.47 -9.83
CA GLY A 457 1.47 -10.28 -8.40
C GLY A 457 0.16 -10.95 -7.97
N GLY A 458 -0.92 -10.73 -8.70
CA GLY A 458 -2.23 -11.35 -8.40
C GLY A 458 -2.24 -12.87 -8.56
N GLN A 459 -1.50 -13.41 -9.54
CA GLN A 459 -1.36 -14.86 -9.68
C GLN A 459 -0.58 -15.47 -8.51
N ARG A 460 0.49 -14.81 -8.03
CA ARG A 460 1.21 -15.23 -6.81
C ARG A 460 0.31 -15.21 -5.58
N GLN A 461 -0.52 -14.18 -5.46
CA GLN A 461 -1.47 -14.06 -4.36
C GLN A 461 -2.49 -15.21 -4.38
N ARG A 462 -3.01 -15.56 -5.55
CA ARG A 462 -3.90 -16.73 -5.71
C ARG A 462 -3.20 -18.04 -5.31
N VAL A 463 -1.90 -18.20 -5.61
CA VAL A 463 -1.10 -19.37 -5.15
C VAL A 463 -0.95 -19.37 -3.62
N ALA A 464 -0.72 -18.22 -3.00
CA ALA A 464 -0.64 -18.10 -1.54
C ALA A 464 -1.98 -18.46 -0.88
N ILE A 465 -3.10 -18.05 -1.47
CA ILE A 465 -4.46 -18.43 -1.04
C ILE A 465 -4.66 -19.96 -1.23
N ALA A 466 -4.27 -20.53 -2.38
CA ALA A 466 -4.37 -21.99 -2.61
C ALA A 466 -3.59 -22.79 -1.56
N ARG A 467 -2.39 -22.33 -1.19
CA ARG A 467 -1.58 -22.92 -0.14
C ARG A 467 -2.27 -22.85 1.23
N ALA A 468 -2.89 -21.72 1.56
CA ALA A 468 -3.64 -21.56 2.80
C ALA A 468 -4.88 -22.49 2.85
N LEU A 469 -5.55 -22.71 1.71
CA LEU A 469 -6.71 -23.61 1.60
C LEU A 469 -6.35 -25.10 1.68
N ALA A 470 -5.07 -25.48 1.56
CA ALA A 470 -4.65 -26.88 1.40
C ALA A 470 -5.17 -27.81 2.51
N LEU A 471 -5.22 -27.32 3.75
CA LEU A 471 -5.64 -28.09 4.94
C LEU A 471 -7.13 -27.92 5.28
N ASN A 472 -7.95 -27.34 4.40
CA ASN A 472 -9.36 -27.03 4.63
C ASN A 472 -9.58 -26.23 5.95
N PRO A 473 -8.97 -25.05 6.10
CA PRO A 473 -9.09 -24.27 7.31
C PRO A 473 -10.53 -23.77 7.52
N GLN A 474 -10.86 -23.44 8.77
CA GLN A 474 -12.11 -22.75 9.12
C GLN A 474 -11.89 -21.23 9.18
N LEU A 475 -10.67 -20.80 9.48
CA LEU A 475 -10.25 -19.40 9.60
C LEU A 475 -9.05 -19.11 8.71
N ILE A 476 -9.12 -18.03 7.95
CA ILE A 476 -7.97 -17.45 7.26
C ILE A 476 -7.70 -16.06 7.84
N VAL A 477 -6.49 -15.84 8.35
CA VAL A 477 -5.96 -14.53 8.68
C VAL A 477 -5.32 -13.95 7.41
N ALA A 478 -5.94 -12.93 6.82
CA ALA A 478 -5.48 -12.25 5.63
C ALA A 478 -4.77 -10.95 6.05
N ASP A 479 -3.44 -10.99 6.16
CA ASP A 479 -2.62 -9.86 6.61
C ASP A 479 -2.20 -9.03 5.39
N GLU A 480 -2.91 -7.92 5.15
CA GLU A 480 -2.73 -7.01 4.01
C GLU A 480 -2.62 -7.74 2.65
N ALA A 481 -3.41 -8.80 2.49
CA ALA A 481 -3.31 -9.74 1.39
C ALA A 481 -3.51 -9.16 -0.02
N VAL A 482 -3.96 -7.92 -0.14
CA VAL A 482 -4.25 -7.27 -1.44
C VAL A 482 -3.61 -5.89 -1.59
N SER A 483 -2.86 -5.42 -0.60
CA SER A 483 -2.32 -4.04 -0.57
C SER A 483 -1.28 -3.74 -1.65
N ALA A 484 -0.56 -4.76 -2.13
CA ALA A 484 0.47 -4.63 -3.16
C ALA A 484 -0.05 -4.91 -4.60
N LEU A 485 -1.37 -4.98 -4.78
CA LEU A 485 -2.00 -5.32 -6.06
C LEU A 485 -2.63 -4.09 -6.70
N ASP A 486 -2.59 -4.03 -8.04
CA ASP A 486 -3.34 -3.03 -8.78
C ASP A 486 -4.86 -3.19 -8.55
N VAL A 487 -5.60 -2.10 -8.64
CA VAL A 487 -7.03 -2.01 -8.31
C VAL A 487 -7.88 -3.10 -8.97
N SER A 488 -7.66 -3.38 -10.26
CA SER A 488 -8.44 -4.40 -10.98
C SER A 488 -8.11 -5.82 -10.50
N VAL A 489 -6.83 -6.10 -10.24
CA VAL A 489 -6.36 -7.39 -9.70
C VAL A 489 -6.81 -7.57 -8.25
N GLN A 490 -6.77 -6.48 -7.46
CA GLN A 490 -7.28 -6.43 -6.09
C GLN A 490 -8.76 -6.81 -6.04
N ALA A 491 -9.59 -6.21 -6.92
CA ALA A 491 -11.02 -6.53 -7.02
C ALA A 491 -11.26 -8.01 -7.35
N GLN A 492 -10.47 -8.59 -8.26
CA GLN A 492 -10.56 -10.00 -8.61
C GLN A 492 -10.21 -10.92 -7.42
N VAL A 493 -9.13 -10.62 -6.69
CA VAL A 493 -8.71 -11.42 -5.53
C VAL A 493 -9.71 -11.30 -4.38
N LEU A 494 -10.26 -10.11 -4.13
CA LEU A 494 -11.29 -9.92 -3.10
C LEU A 494 -12.58 -10.68 -3.45
N ASN A 495 -13.03 -10.62 -4.70
CA ASN A 495 -14.19 -11.40 -5.14
C ASN A 495 -13.95 -12.89 -5.06
N LEU A 496 -12.75 -13.38 -5.39
CA LEU A 496 -12.35 -14.75 -5.19
C LEU A 496 -12.45 -15.15 -3.69
N MET A 497 -11.91 -14.32 -2.77
CA MET A 497 -11.99 -14.60 -1.33
C MET A 497 -13.44 -14.65 -0.83
N MET A 498 -14.29 -13.73 -1.29
CA MET A 498 -15.72 -13.74 -0.97
C MET A 498 -16.43 -14.96 -1.53
N GLY A 499 -16.11 -15.37 -2.76
CA GLY A 499 -16.63 -16.61 -3.36
C GLY A 499 -16.20 -17.87 -2.58
N LEU A 500 -14.94 -17.92 -2.15
CA LEU A 500 -14.44 -19.01 -1.30
C LEU A 500 -15.14 -19.02 0.07
N GLN A 501 -15.41 -17.84 0.65
CA GLN A 501 -16.18 -17.70 1.89
C GLN A 501 -17.59 -18.29 1.74
N ALA A 502 -18.30 -17.90 0.70
CA ALA A 502 -19.66 -18.39 0.42
C ALA A 502 -19.70 -19.90 0.16
N ASN A 503 -18.77 -20.41 -0.64
CA ASN A 503 -18.78 -21.81 -1.09
C ASN A 503 -18.25 -22.79 -0.04
N LEU A 504 -17.25 -22.37 0.78
CA LEU A 504 -16.56 -23.24 1.74
C LEU A 504 -16.91 -22.92 3.20
N GLY A 505 -17.74 -21.92 3.46
CA GLY A 505 -18.09 -21.48 4.83
C GLY A 505 -16.89 -20.90 5.61
N LEU A 506 -15.90 -20.34 4.92
CA LEU A 506 -14.70 -19.77 5.53
C LEU A 506 -15.01 -18.53 6.35
N SER A 507 -14.29 -18.34 7.45
CA SER A 507 -14.25 -17.10 8.18
C SER A 507 -12.94 -16.37 7.91
N PHE A 508 -12.98 -15.03 7.89
CA PHE A 508 -11.78 -14.23 7.68
C PHE A 508 -11.53 -13.26 8.83
N LEU A 509 -10.30 -13.22 9.31
CA LEU A 509 -9.77 -12.05 9.99
C LEU A 509 -9.00 -11.26 8.92
N PHE A 510 -9.59 -10.19 8.44
CA PHE A 510 -9.06 -9.39 7.34
C PHE A 510 -8.35 -8.16 7.87
N ILE A 511 -7.03 -8.09 7.73
CA ILE A 511 -6.20 -6.98 8.18
C ILE A 511 -5.93 -6.09 6.97
N SER A 512 -6.28 -4.80 7.07
CA SER A 512 -6.06 -3.82 6.00
C SER A 512 -5.97 -2.41 6.56
N HIS A 513 -5.32 -1.54 5.80
CA HIS A 513 -5.34 -0.08 6.00
C HIS A 513 -6.27 0.63 4.99
N ASP A 514 -6.77 -0.08 3.97
CA ASP A 514 -7.69 0.46 2.97
C ASP A 514 -9.14 0.36 3.45
N MET A 515 -9.68 1.51 3.88
CA MET A 515 -11.02 1.60 4.46
C MET A 515 -12.13 1.32 3.43
N ALA A 516 -11.94 1.66 2.15
CA ALA A 516 -12.93 1.42 1.12
C ALA A 516 -13.05 -0.08 0.78
N VAL A 517 -11.93 -0.80 0.78
CA VAL A 517 -11.89 -2.26 0.68
C VAL A 517 -12.58 -2.90 1.88
N VAL A 518 -12.24 -2.45 3.08
CA VAL A 518 -12.81 -2.98 4.34
C VAL A 518 -14.31 -2.79 4.37
N GLU A 519 -14.81 -1.61 3.98
CA GLU A 519 -16.26 -1.36 3.89
C GLU A 519 -16.97 -2.39 2.99
N ARG A 520 -16.29 -2.86 1.95
CA ARG A 520 -16.86 -3.76 0.94
C ARG A 520 -16.93 -5.23 1.39
N VAL A 521 -15.90 -5.70 2.12
CA VAL A 521 -15.72 -7.13 2.41
C VAL A 521 -16.11 -7.54 3.83
N SER A 522 -16.37 -6.57 4.73
CA SER A 522 -16.54 -6.84 6.16
C SER A 522 -17.99 -7.04 6.58
N HIS A 523 -18.20 -7.91 7.56
CA HIS A 523 -19.41 -7.95 8.36
C HIS A 523 -19.25 -7.06 9.59
N ASP A 524 -18.13 -7.21 10.30
CA ASP A 524 -17.77 -6.48 11.49
C ASP A 524 -16.41 -5.82 11.31
N VAL A 525 -16.17 -4.71 12.01
CA VAL A 525 -14.94 -3.93 11.92
C VAL A 525 -14.44 -3.58 13.31
N ALA A 526 -13.15 -3.81 13.56
CA ALA A 526 -12.43 -3.40 14.74
C ALA A 526 -11.33 -2.40 14.35
N VAL A 527 -11.39 -1.20 14.91
CA VAL A 527 -10.42 -0.12 14.67
C VAL A 527 -9.36 -0.18 15.76
N MET A 528 -8.09 -0.34 15.35
CA MET A 528 -6.95 -0.39 16.25
C MET A 528 -6.15 0.91 16.28
N TYR A 529 -5.76 1.31 17.48
CA TYR A 529 -4.85 2.43 17.72
C TYR A 529 -3.91 2.11 18.90
N LEU A 530 -2.61 2.26 18.71
CA LEU A 530 -1.57 2.01 19.74
C LEU A 530 -1.76 0.69 20.51
N GLY A 531 -1.95 -0.40 19.79
CA GLY A 531 -2.09 -1.74 20.37
C GLY A 531 -3.45 -2.08 20.93
N ARG A 532 -4.44 -1.17 20.92
CA ARG A 532 -5.78 -1.37 21.47
C ARG A 532 -6.85 -1.28 20.41
N ILE A 533 -7.97 -1.98 20.61
CA ILE A 533 -9.19 -1.74 19.82
C ILE A 533 -9.88 -0.51 20.42
N VAL A 534 -10.04 0.54 19.64
CA VAL A 534 -10.69 1.78 20.10
C VAL A 534 -12.18 1.84 19.76
N GLU A 535 -12.58 1.12 18.72
CA GLU A 535 -13.99 0.98 18.32
C GLU A 535 -14.17 -0.35 17.62
N ILE A 536 -15.25 -1.10 17.94
CA ILE A 536 -15.59 -2.37 17.31
C ILE A 536 -17.09 -2.51 17.19
N GLY A 537 -17.56 -3.00 16.04
CA GLY A 537 -18.98 -3.25 15.82
C GLY A 537 -19.31 -3.66 14.39
N PRO A 538 -20.61 -3.80 14.09
CA PRO A 538 -21.08 -4.05 12.73
C PRO A 538 -20.53 -2.99 11.77
N ARG A 539 -20.08 -3.40 10.59
CA ARG A 539 -19.49 -2.52 9.57
C ARG A 539 -20.33 -1.26 9.36
N GLN A 540 -21.64 -1.41 9.20
CA GLN A 540 -22.55 -0.29 8.98
C GLN A 540 -22.44 0.76 10.09
N LYS A 541 -22.33 0.35 11.35
CA LYS A 541 -22.26 1.27 12.49
C LYS A 541 -20.92 2.01 12.54
N VAL A 542 -19.83 1.30 12.39
CA VAL A 542 -18.48 1.87 12.44
C VAL A 542 -18.25 2.85 11.29
N PHE A 543 -18.77 2.57 10.08
CA PHE A 543 -18.58 3.43 8.91
C PHE A 543 -19.58 4.59 8.82
N GLU A 544 -20.86 4.34 9.11
CA GLU A 544 -21.90 5.36 8.93
C GLU A 544 -22.02 6.29 10.15
N THR A 545 -21.74 5.77 11.35
CA THR A 545 -21.84 6.51 12.62
C THR A 545 -20.66 6.28 13.55
N PRO A 546 -19.41 6.54 13.11
CA PRO A 546 -18.22 6.35 13.94
C PRO A 546 -18.29 7.20 15.20
N GLN A 547 -17.88 6.65 16.34
CA GLN A 547 -17.98 7.32 17.64
C GLN A 547 -16.63 7.77 18.16
N HIS A 548 -15.60 6.91 18.10
CA HIS A 548 -14.28 7.26 18.63
C HIS A 548 -13.61 8.38 17.80
N PRO A 549 -12.97 9.38 18.43
CA PRO A 549 -12.32 10.49 17.70
C PRO A 549 -11.31 10.02 16.65
N TYR A 550 -10.52 8.99 16.96
CA TYR A 550 -9.56 8.40 16.02
C TYR A 550 -10.25 7.78 14.80
N THR A 551 -11.34 7.01 14.99
CA THR A 551 -12.12 6.45 13.89
C THR A 551 -12.63 7.55 12.96
N LYS A 552 -13.17 8.64 13.53
CA LYS A 552 -13.63 9.81 12.77
C LYS A 552 -12.50 10.47 11.97
N ALA A 553 -11.32 10.59 12.57
CA ALA A 553 -10.15 11.17 11.92
C ALA A 553 -9.63 10.26 10.79
N LEU A 554 -9.57 8.94 11.04
CA LEU A 554 -9.17 7.94 10.05
C LEU A 554 -10.10 7.97 8.81
N MET A 555 -11.43 8.02 9.04
CA MET A 555 -12.42 8.12 7.96
C MET A 555 -12.29 9.42 7.15
N LYS A 556 -11.98 10.53 7.82
CA LYS A 556 -11.76 11.81 7.14
C LYS A 556 -10.48 11.84 6.31
N ALA A 557 -9.46 11.04 6.65
CA ALA A 557 -8.20 11.00 5.94
C ALA A 557 -8.29 10.24 4.61
N VAL A 558 -9.28 9.34 4.45
CA VAL A 558 -9.46 8.57 3.21
C VAL A 558 -9.68 9.50 2.01
N PRO A 559 -8.87 9.42 0.96
CA PRO A 559 -9.07 10.21 -0.24
C PRO A 559 -10.42 9.82 -0.90
N ILE A 560 -11.14 10.84 -1.37
CA ILE A 560 -12.42 10.61 -2.07
C ILE A 560 -12.13 10.60 -3.57
N ALA A 561 -12.57 9.55 -4.27
CA ALA A 561 -12.45 9.42 -5.72
C ALA A 561 -13.49 10.27 -6.46
N ASP A 562 -13.54 11.57 -6.15
CA ASP A 562 -14.44 12.56 -6.72
C ASP A 562 -13.68 13.90 -6.86
N PRO A 563 -13.34 14.34 -8.09
CA PRO A 563 -12.62 15.59 -8.32
C PRO A 563 -13.35 16.82 -7.80
N ALA A 564 -14.70 16.82 -7.79
CA ALA A 564 -15.49 17.94 -7.26
C ALA A 564 -15.34 18.12 -5.75
N LYS A 565 -14.81 17.11 -5.06
CA LYS A 565 -14.56 17.10 -3.61
C LYS A 565 -13.07 17.15 -3.28
N LYS A 566 -12.28 17.92 -4.03
CA LYS A 566 -10.85 18.15 -3.69
C LYS A 566 -10.75 18.73 -2.27
N GLN A 567 -9.96 18.08 -1.43
CA GLN A 567 -9.80 18.43 -0.02
C GLN A 567 -8.33 18.34 0.42
N LEU A 568 -7.41 18.90 -0.39
CA LEU A 568 -5.97 18.94 -0.06
C LEU A 568 -5.67 19.83 1.16
N ASP A 569 -6.49 20.87 1.40
CA ASP A 569 -6.41 21.79 2.55
C ASP A 569 -7.16 21.28 3.80
N ARG A 570 -7.32 19.99 3.93
CA ARG A 570 -7.87 19.46 5.19
C ARG A 570 -6.92 19.85 6.32
N ASP A 571 -7.41 20.66 7.24
CA ASP A 571 -6.78 20.81 8.56
C ASP A 571 -6.92 19.45 9.30
N LEU A 572 -6.10 18.51 8.86
CA LEU A 572 -5.95 17.22 9.52
C LEU A 572 -5.11 17.52 10.77
N GLN A 573 -5.78 17.98 11.85
CA GLN A 573 -5.16 18.12 13.16
C GLN A 573 -4.85 16.72 13.70
N PHE A 574 -3.93 16.00 13.01
CA PHE A 574 -3.40 14.77 13.55
C PHE A 574 -2.48 15.11 14.71
N LYS A 575 -2.87 14.70 15.89
CA LYS A 575 -1.91 14.61 16.99
C LYS A 575 -0.84 13.61 16.57
N ALA A 576 0.43 13.97 16.77
CA ALA A 576 1.52 13.03 16.56
C ALA A 576 1.23 11.75 17.36
N ILE A 577 1.27 10.60 16.68
CA ILE A 577 1.03 9.30 17.34
C ILE A 577 2.11 9.13 18.41
N PRO A 578 1.76 8.95 19.68
CA PRO A 578 2.72 8.67 20.73
C PRO A 578 3.52 7.40 20.41
N SER A 579 4.74 7.31 20.91
CA SER A 579 5.53 6.10 20.75
C SER A 579 4.89 4.93 21.49
N PRO A 580 4.75 3.73 20.88
CA PRO A 580 4.32 2.53 21.59
C PRO A 580 5.43 1.92 22.46
N ILE A 581 6.58 2.59 22.56
CA ILE A 581 7.74 2.17 23.35
C ILE A 581 7.62 2.81 24.74
N HIS A 582 7.54 1.98 25.77
CA HIS A 582 7.41 2.40 27.15
C HIS A 582 8.57 1.87 28.01
N ALA A 583 8.82 2.53 29.15
CA ALA A 583 9.75 2.06 30.16
C ALA A 583 9.28 0.72 30.75
N LEU A 584 10.18 -0.03 31.38
CA LEU A 584 9.88 -1.38 31.88
C LEU A 584 8.86 -1.40 33.02
N ASP A 585 8.74 -0.31 33.76
CA ASP A 585 7.82 -0.10 34.88
C ASP A 585 6.46 0.49 34.46
N TYR A 586 6.25 0.74 33.16
CA TYR A 586 4.98 1.25 32.66
C TYR A 586 3.88 0.20 32.82
N ILE A 587 2.80 0.59 33.50
CA ILE A 587 1.58 -0.20 33.66
C ILE A 587 0.47 0.47 32.85
N PRO A 588 -0.02 -0.19 31.80
CA PRO A 588 -1.10 0.36 30.99
C PRO A 588 -2.43 0.37 31.76
N GLU A 589 -3.23 1.40 31.54
CA GLU A 589 -4.59 1.46 32.08
C GLU A 589 -5.46 0.34 31.49
N PRO A 590 -6.40 -0.25 32.24
CA PRO A 590 -7.34 -1.23 31.74
C PRO A 590 -8.22 -0.65 30.61
N SER A 591 -8.58 -1.45 29.62
CA SER A 591 -9.52 -1.05 28.58
C SER A 591 -10.93 -1.08 29.11
N VAL A 592 -11.61 0.07 29.11
CA VAL A 592 -13.02 0.20 29.52
C VAL A 592 -13.84 0.53 28.28
N TYR A 593 -14.78 -0.32 27.93
CA TYR A 593 -15.65 -0.15 26.76
C TYR A 593 -17.07 0.24 27.17
N THR A 594 -17.68 1.11 26.36
CA THR A 594 -19.12 1.42 26.44
C THR A 594 -19.82 0.88 25.21
N GLU A 595 -20.88 0.14 25.39
CA GLU A 595 -21.78 -0.26 24.31
C GLU A 595 -22.69 0.91 23.95
N ILE A 596 -22.50 1.47 22.74
CA ILE A 596 -23.27 2.62 22.25
C ILE A 596 -24.59 2.16 21.65
N THR A 597 -24.54 1.08 20.88
CA THR A 597 -25.71 0.38 20.34
C THR A 597 -25.39 -1.11 20.35
N ARG A 598 -26.39 -1.96 20.14
CA ARG A 598 -26.21 -3.41 20.13
C ARG A 598 -24.99 -3.81 19.29
N ASP A 599 -24.06 -4.54 19.91
CA ASP A 599 -22.81 -5.05 19.34
C ASP A 599 -21.81 -3.95 18.84
N HIS A 600 -22.00 -2.67 19.27
CA HIS A 600 -21.11 -1.56 18.92
C HIS A 600 -20.47 -0.98 20.18
N PHE A 601 -19.18 -1.22 20.34
CA PHE A 601 -18.40 -0.87 21.53
C PHE A 601 -17.34 0.17 21.23
N VAL A 602 -17.15 1.12 22.14
CA VAL A 602 -16.20 2.22 22.02
C VAL A 602 -15.35 2.30 23.29
N LEU A 603 -14.04 2.38 23.13
CA LEU A 603 -13.07 2.52 24.22
C LEU A 603 -13.21 3.91 24.87
N GLN A 604 -13.37 3.93 26.20
CA GLN A 604 -13.42 5.15 27.01
C GLN A 604 -12.07 5.49 27.63
N THR A 605 -11.20 4.51 27.77
CA THR A 605 -9.86 4.71 28.32
C THR A 605 -9.06 5.67 27.43
N HIS A 606 -8.42 6.68 28.03
CA HIS A 606 -7.63 7.65 27.29
C HIS A 606 -6.38 6.98 26.71
N CYS A 607 -6.24 6.96 25.40
CA CYS A 607 -5.11 6.37 24.67
C CYS A 607 -4.29 7.41 23.88
N GLY A 608 -4.36 8.68 24.29
CA GLY A 608 -3.57 9.76 23.68
C GLY A 608 -4.17 10.41 22.42
N TYR A 609 -5.42 10.07 22.06
CA TYR A 609 -6.14 10.68 20.94
C TYR A 609 -7.26 11.59 21.43
#